data_90cefa78e8b39d762c4edb16cba42580
#
_entry.id   90cefa78e8b39d762c4edb16cba42580
#
_cell.length_a   1.000
_cell.length_b   1.000
_cell.length_c   1.000
_cell.angle_alpha   90.00
_cell.angle_beta   90.00
_cell.angle_gamma   90.00
#
_symmetry.space_group_name_H-M   'P 1'
#
loop_
_entity.id
_entity.type
_entity.pdbx_description
1 polymer ?
#
loop_
_entity_poly.entity_id
_entity_poly.type
_entity_poly.pdbx_seq_one_letter_code
_entity_poly.pdbx_strand_id
1 'polypeptide(L)'
;MFKVKKEDILKGFSILNRVVKQVPTMPILSNVLIDSEKNMGVLICTDLEVGIKYYFQYEGEIERIIVSSKTFQNLIRSFSTDEIIIEKKEGFININSNGKEYKIRIIEEDYPFITMDDIEKEFLVNREFLKNGLGKISFSIGDPQKTRLEFSSCLVEFKGDNIKMVSTDGNRLSFFVSNFFKKDESEFSFLIPKGSVSVLERIVDLEEKEIVKLSFSPRSFSYEGSSVYFISRMGQGNFPNYEMVLPRSEDKYIIVNKRDLIDSLQRLLLITREGSGKVQFEIKNKLILKGSSIDIGEGVEEIEILEGNGKDEKIYLDNKKVIEGIKTMEEEKIKMIFFDSESPVTFKDGDKYLYIIMPYRSE
;
A
#
# COMPACT_ATOMS: atom_id res chain seq x y z
N MET A 1 -15.86 32.55 9.45
CA MET A 1 -16.37 32.22 8.10
C MET A 1 -15.20 32.11 7.13
N PHE A 2 -15.13 31.04 6.33
CA PHE A 2 -14.07 30.84 5.36
C PHE A 2 -14.61 30.29 4.03
N LYS A 3 -13.86 30.55 2.97
CA LYS A 3 -14.12 30.10 1.62
C LYS A 3 -13.01 29.12 1.20
N VAL A 4 -13.37 28.04 0.52
CA VAL A 4 -12.46 26.98 0.11
C VAL A 4 -12.87 26.37 -1.24
N LYS A 5 -11.88 25.87 -1.98
CA LYS A 5 -12.16 25.09 -3.20
C LYS A 5 -12.67 23.70 -2.86
N LYS A 6 -13.74 23.29 -3.52
CA LYS A 6 -14.33 21.96 -3.39
C LYS A 6 -13.32 20.85 -3.64
N GLU A 7 -12.50 21.02 -4.69
CA GLU A 7 -11.49 20.04 -5.09
C GLU A 7 -10.47 19.77 -3.98
N ASP A 8 -9.98 20.81 -3.29
CA ASP A 8 -9.01 20.69 -2.21
C ASP A 8 -9.58 19.87 -1.05
N ILE A 9 -10.82 20.11 -0.67
CA ILE A 9 -11.50 19.33 0.37
C ILE A 9 -11.65 17.87 -0.06
N LEU A 10 -12.09 17.61 -1.30
CA LEU A 10 -12.29 16.25 -1.79
C LEU A 10 -10.97 15.50 -1.98
N LYS A 11 -9.88 16.19 -2.37
CA LYS A 11 -8.53 15.62 -2.42
C LYS A 11 -8.10 15.16 -1.03
N GLY A 12 -8.31 15.99 0.00
CA GLY A 12 -8.06 15.60 1.41
C GLY A 12 -8.85 14.37 1.80
N PHE A 13 -10.16 14.34 1.56
CA PHE A 13 -10.99 13.18 1.90
C PHE A 13 -10.59 11.89 1.19
N SER A 14 -9.97 11.97 0.00
CA SER A 14 -9.47 10.78 -0.68
C SER A 14 -8.37 10.05 0.11
N ILE A 15 -7.66 10.75 0.99
CA ILE A 15 -6.66 10.22 1.92
C ILE A 15 -7.33 9.86 3.26
N LEU A 16 -8.08 10.80 3.85
CA LEU A 16 -8.69 10.63 5.17
C LEU A 16 -9.59 9.39 5.26
N ASN A 17 -10.32 9.05 4.19
CA ASN A 17 -11.19 7.89 4.14
C ASN A 17 -10.47 6.54 4.30
N ARG A 18 -9.15 6.51 4.20
CA ARG A 18 -8.35 5.32 4.49
C ARG A 18 -8.18 5.07 5.99
N VAL A 19 -8.39 6.09 6.82
CA VAL A 19 -8.23 6.07 8.28
C VAL A 19 -9.58 6.12 8.97
N VAL A 20 -10.47 7.00 8.53
CA VAL A 20 -11.79 7.18 9.15
C VAL A 20 -12.64 5.93 8.97
N LYS A 21 -12.92 5.21 10.07
CA LYS A 21 -13.81 4.05 10.07
C LYS A 21 -15.26 4.48 10.25
N GLN A 22 -16.20 3.79 9.59
CA GLN A 22 -17.64 4.09 9.73
C GLN A 22 -18.22 3.67 11.09
N VAL A 23 -17.64 2.64 11.70
CA VAL A 23 -18.04 2.12 13.02
C VAL A 23 -16.78 1.92 13.86
N PRO A 24 -16.20 3.01 14.39
CA PRO A 24 -15.03 2.91 15.26
C PRO A 24 -15.45 2.52 16.69
N THR A 25 -14.48 2.10 17.48
CA THR A 25 -14.66 1.84 18.92
C THR A 25 -15.05 3.11 19.69
N MET A 26 -14.54 4.27 19.26
CA MET A 26 -14.89 5.58 19.79
C MET A 26 -15.64 6.38 18.71
N PRO A 27 -16.91 6.80 18.94
CA PRO A 27 -17.71 7.50 17.93
C PRO A 27 -17.06 8.76 17.35
N ILE A 28 -16.27 9.47 18.16
CA ILE A 28 -15.58 10.69 17.72
C ILE A 28 -14.63 10.45 16.52
N LEU A 29 -14.06 9.22 16.39
CA LEU A 29 -13.12 8.87 15.33
C LEU A 29 -13.79 8.68 13.96
N SER A 30 -15.13 8.69 13.88
CA SER A 30 -15.86 8.72 12.60
C SER A 30 -16.00 10.12 12.01
N ASN A 31 -15.48 11.12 12.72
CA ASN A 31 -15.58 12.53 12.37
C ASN A 31 -14.25 13.07 11.83
N VAL A 32 -14.30 14.26 11.29
CA VAL A 32 -13.14 15.05 10.87
C VAL A 32 -13.11 16.36 11.65
N LEU A 33 -11.92 16.73 12.13
CA LEU A 33 -11.66 18.04 12.68
C LEU A 33 -11.17 18.96 11.55
N ILE A 34 -11.79 20.11 11.42
CA ILE A 34 -11.40 21.21 10.52
C ILE A 34 -10.84 22.32 11.40
N ASP A 35 -9.63 22.75 11.13
CA ASP A 35 -8.93 23.79 11.90
C ASP A 35 -7.99 24.58 10.98
N SER A 36 -7.21 25.47 11.53
CA SER A 36 -6.14 26.19 10.82
C SER A 36 -4.81 26.05 11.55
N GLU A 37 -3.77 25.74 10.81
CA GLU A 37 -2.39 25.66 11.28
C GLU A 37 -1.46 26.35 10.26
N LYS A 38 -0.50 27.16 10.72
CA LYS A 38 0.52 27.78 9.87
C LYS A 38 -0.07 28.58 8.67
N ASN A 39 -1.18 29.26 8.85
CA ASN A 39 -1.94 30.00 7.83
C ASN A 39 -2.52 29.09 6.70
N MET A 40 -2.66 27.81 6.95
CA MET A 40 -3.34 26.85 6.09
C MET A 40 -4.54 26.29 6.82
N GLY A 41 -5.63 26.01 6.09
CA GLY A 41 -6.68 25.16 6.61
C GLY A 41 -6.18 23.73 6.73
N VAL A 42 -6.66 23.00 7.72
CA VAL A 42 -6.26 21.61 7.95
C VAL A 42 -7.46 20.73 8.23
N LEU A 43 -7.53 19.58 7.53
CA LEU A 43 -8.42 18.47 7.84
C LEU A 43 -7.64 17.44 8.67
N ILE A 44 -8.14 17.08 9.83
CA ILE A 44 -7.48 16.17 10.76
C ILE A 44 -8.36 14.95 11.02
N CYS A 45 -7.77 13.76 10.90
CA CYS A 45 -8.41 12.53 11.34
C CYS A 45 -7.41 11.55 11.96
N THR A 46 -7.93 10.62 12.75
CA THR A 46 -7.14 9.54 13.35
C THR A 46 -8.03 8.32 13.66
N ASP A 47 -7.40 7.15 13.75
CA ASP A 47 -7.96 5.94 14.37
C ASP A 47 -7.17 5.49 15.61
N LEU A 48 -6.30 6.37 16.14
CA LEU A 48 -5.35 6.21 17.25
C LEU A 48 -4.11 5.35 16.94
N GLU A 49 -4.07 4.68 15.81
CA GLU A 49 -2.87 4.01 15.28
C GLU A 49 -2.23 4.85 14.17
N VAL A 50 -3.07 5.52 13.39
CA VAL A 50 -2.69 6.42 12.29
C VAL A 50 -3.34 7.79 12.51
N GLY A 51 -2.60 8.87 12.25
CA GLY A 51 -3.10 10.23 12.22
C GLY A 51 -2.74 10.93 10.91
N ILE A 52 -3.66 11.74 10.38
CA ILE A 52 -3.47 12.52 9.16
C ILE A 52 -3.83 13.97 9.41
N LYS A 53 -2.98 14.88 8.93
CA LYS A 53 -3.28 16.28 8.71
C LYS A 53 -3.13 16.56 7.22
N TYR A 54 -4.22 17.00 6.59
CA TYR A 54 -4.20 17.43 5.19
C TYR A 54 -4.39 18.94 5.12
N TYR A 55 -3.42 19.64 4.58
CA TYR A 55 -3.39 21.10 4.49
C TYR A 55 -3.96 21.61 3.17
N PHE A 56 -4.76 22.68 3.22
CA PHE A 56 -5.41 23.28 2.05
C PHE A 56 -5.43 24.81 2.15
N GLN A 57 -5.55 25.48 1.00
CA GLN A 57 -5.68 26.93 0.95
C GLN A 57 -7.12 27.38 1.23
N TYR A 58 -7.28 28.48 1.90
CA TYR A 58 -8.57 29.09 2.21
C TYR A 58 -8.50 30.61 2.26
N GLU A 59 -9.66 31.27 2.19
CA GLU A 59 -9.82 32.70 2.40
C GLU A 59 -10.73 32.93 3.60
N GLY A 60 -10.42 33.90 4.46
CA GLY A 60 -11.21 34.25 5.65
C GLY A 60 -10.63 33.68 6.93
N GLU A 61 -11.48 33.24 7.86
CA GLU A 61 -11.08 32.75 9.19
C GLU A 61 -11.74 31.39 9.47
N ILE A 62 -10.92 30.41 9.85
CA ILE A 62 -11.37 29.08 10.28
C ILE A 62 -11.39 29.06 11.82
N GLU A 63 -12.55 28.78 12.37
CA GLU A 63 -12.67 28.34 13.75
C GLU A 63 -12.69 26.81 13.80
N ARG A 64 -12.21 26.21 14.89
CA ARG A 64 -12.21 24.78 15.11
C ARG A 64 -13.62 24.19 14.99
N ILE A 65 -13.78 23.15 14.15
CA ILE A 65 -15.06 22.51 13.81
C ILE A 65 -14.86 21.00 13.76
N ILE A 66 -15.69 20.24 14.46
CA ILE A 66 -15.75 18.78 14.32
C ILE A 66 -17.09 18.41 13.70
N VAL A 67 -17.06 17.68 12.60
CA VAL A 67 -18.26 17.25 11.87
C VAL A 67 -18.18 15.80 11.43
N SER A 68 -19.34 15.20 11.19
CA SER A 68 -19.41 13.85 10.59
C SER A 68 -18.69 13.82 9.25
N SER A 69 -17.60 13.03 9.17
CA SER A 69 -16.78 12.90 7.96
C SER A 69 -17.63 12.52 6.74
N LYS A 70 -18.47 11.49 6.90
CA LYS A 70 -19.33 10.98 5.83
C LYS A 70 -20.35 12.01 5.34
N THR A 71 -21.06 12.66 6.28
CA THR A 71 -22.09 13.65 5.93
C THR A 71 -21.47 14.86 5.25
N PHE A 72 -20.42 15.40 5.83
CA PHE A 72 -19.72 16.57 5.28
C PHE A 72 -19.17 16.29 3.89
N GLN A 73 -18.40 15.22 3.69
CA GLN A 73 -17.86 14.85 2.38
C GLN A 73 -18.93 14.66 1.32
N ASN A 74 -20.03 13.94 1.64
CA ASN A 74 -21.09 13.68 0.68
C ASN A 74 -21.80 14.97 0.25
N LEU A 75 -22.02 15.87 1.21
CA LEU A 75 -22.61 17.18 0.90
C LEU A 75 -21.68 18.00 0.01
N ILE A 76 -20.39 18.15 0.37
CA ILE A 76 -19.40 18.84 -0.44
C ILE A 76 -19.35 18.27 -1.86
N ARG A 77 -19.35 16.95 -1.99
CA ARG A 77 -19.34 16.28 -3.32
C ARG A 77 -20.56 16.60 -4.16
N SER A 78 -21.73 16.77 -3.54
CA SER A 78 -23.01 17.01 -4.24
C SER A 78 -23.15 18.39 -4.87
N PHE A 79 -22.33 19.37 -4.45
CA PHE A 79 -22.37 20.70 -5.05
C PHE A 79 -21.79 20.70 -6.48
N SER A 80 -22.38 21.52 -7.36
CA SER A 80 -21.90 21.71 -8.73
C SER A 80 -20.89 22.86 -8.88
N THR A 81 -20.67 23.63 -7.82
CA THR A 81 -19.76 24.79 -7.81
C THR A 81 -18.37 24.41 -7.34
N ASP A 82 -17.36 25.16 -7.76
CA ASP A 82 -15.97 24.96 -7.39
C ASP A 82 -15.62 25.57 -6.03
N GLU A 83 -16.41 26.55 -5.57
CA GLU A 83 -16.16 27.27 -4.32
C GLU A 83 -17.29 27.05 -3.32
N ILE A 84 -16.91 26.91 -2.05
CA ILE A 84 -17.80 26.62 -0.94
C ILE A 84 -17.47 27.58 0.20
N ILE A 85 -18.52 28.15 0.79
CA ILE A 85 -18.39 29.01 1.98
C ILE A 85 -18.90 28.24 3.18
N ILE A 86 -18.11 28.21 4.22
CA ILE A 86 -18.41 27.53 5.48
C ILE A 86 -18.36 28.53 6.62
N GLU A 87 -19.42 28.59 7.40
CA GLU A 87 -19.54 29.49 8.54
C GLU A 87 -19.95 28.71 9.79
N LYS A 88 -19.16 28.81 10.86
CA LYS A 88 -19.50 28.22 12.15
C LYS A 88 -20.56 29.09 12.83
N LYS A 89 -21.58 28.45 13.38
CA LYS A 89 -22.61 29.04 14.24
C LYS A 89 -22.70 28.21 15.54
N GLU A 90 -23.49 28.67 16.47
CA GLU A 90 -23.75 27.95 17.71
C GLU A 90 -24.39 26.58 17.41
N GLY A 91 -23.68 25.48 17.73
CA GLY A 91 -24.12 24.08 17.53
C GLY A 91 -24.15 23.55 16.11
N PHE A 92 -23.81 24.32 15.07
CA PHE A 92 -23.79 23.87 13.68
C PHE A 92 -22.85 24.69 12.78
N ILE A 93 -22.59 24.16 11.58
CA ILE A 93 -22.01 24.92 10.47
C ILE A 93 -23.06 25.18 9.41
N ASN A 94 -23.04 26.38 8.84
CA ASN A 94 -23.70 26.71 7.59
C ASN A 94 -22.73 26.47 6.43
N ILE A 95 -23.17 25.73 5.44
CA ILE A 95 -22.43 25.51 4.21
C ILE A 95 -23.23 26.12 3.07
N ASN A 96 -22.65 27.12 2.41
CA ASN A 96 -23.28 27.82 1.28
C ASN A 96 -22.51 27.57 -0.02
N SER A 97 -23.24 27.25 -1.07
CA SER A 97 -22.73 27.04 -2.41
C SER A 97 -23.76 27.51 -3.42
N ASN A 98 -23.49 28.63 -4.12
CA ASN A 98 -24.36 29.21 -5.15
C ASN A 98 -25.81 29.42 -4.67
N GLY A 99 -25.99 30.06 -3.51
CA GLY A 99 -27.30 30.35 -2.92
C GLY A 99 -28.03 29.16 -2.30
N LYS A 100 -27.44 27.97 -2.29
CA LYS A 100 -27.94 26.80 -1.57
C LYS A 100 -27.28 26.73 -0.21
N GLU A 101 -28.09 26.71 0.84
CA GLU A 101 -27.62 26.71 2.24
C GLU A 101 -28.00 25.40 2.93
N TYR A 102 -27.04 24.81 3.63
CA TYR A 102 -27.20 23.60 4.43
C TYR A 102 -26.62 23.78 5.81
N LYS A 103 -27.30 23.19 6.81
CA LYS A 103 -26.89 23.21 8.22
C LYS A 103 -26.47 21.80 8.64
N ILE A 104 -25.26 21.65 9.14
CA ILE A 104 -24.75 20.40 9.73
C ILE A 104 -24.41 20.64 11.17
N ARG A 105 -24.85 19.78 12.07
CA ARG A 105 -24.50 19.84 13.49
C ARG A 105 -23.01 19.61 13.67
N ILE A 106 -22.40 20.41 14.53
CA ILE A 106 -21.02 20.20 15.01
C ILE A 106 -21.04 19.32 16.27
N ILE A 107 -19.88 18.77 16.57
CA ILE A 107 -19.62 18.00 17.77
C ILE A 107 -18.73 18.83 18.66
N GLU A 108 -19.17 19.02 19.91
CA GLU A 108 -18.48 19.85 20.91
C GLU A 108 -17.74 18.95 21.91
N GLU A 109 -16.76 18.20 21.39
CA GLU A 109 -15.89 17.30 22.15
C GLU A 109 -14.42 17.57 21.79
N ASP A 110 -13.52 17.08 22.63
CA ASP A 110 -12.10 17.08 22.30
C ASP A 110 -11.80 16.02 21.26
N TYR A 111 -11.13 16.42 20.18
CA TYR A 111 -10.71 15.50 19.11
C TYR A 111 -9.31 14.96 19.43
N PRO A 112 -9.17 13.63 19.62
CA PRO A 112 -7.87 13.05 19.89
C PRO A 112 -6.98 13.13 18.64
N PHE A 113 -5.68 13.26 18.86
CA PHE A 113 -4.68 13.10 17.81
C PHE A 113 -3.42 12.48 18.38
N ILE A 114 -2.82 11.57 17.61
CA ILE A 114 -1.55 10.97 18.01
C ILE A 114 -0.42 11.98 17.75
N THR A 115 0.46 12.11 18.72
CA THR A 115 1.67 12.92 18.61
C THR A 115 2.89 12.02 18.52
N MET A 116 3.92 12.53 17.90
CA MET A 116 5.20 11.86 17.85
C MET A 116 5.98 12.16 19.13
N ASP A 117 6.63 11.15 19.69
CA ASP A 117 7.62 11.32 20.75
C ASP A 117 8.87 12.03 20.20
N ASP A 118 9.90 12.22 21.01
CA ASP A 118 11.16 12.82 20.57
C ASP A 118 11.71 12.12 19.32
N ILE A 119 12.03 12.92 18.31
CA ILE A 119 12.55 12.42 17.04
C ILE A 119 13.99 11.97 17.23
N GLU A 120 14.24 10.70 16.93
CA GLU A 120 15.58 10.10 17.00
C GLU A 120 16.33 10.15 15.68
N LYS A 121 15.59 9.99 14.56
CA LYS A 121 16.16 9.95 13.20
C LYS A 121 15.26 10.63 12.20
N GLU A 122 15.88 11.21 11.17
CA GLU A 122 15.19 11.81 10.03
C GLU A 122 15.90 11.45 8.73
N PHE A 123 15.11 11.13 7.70
CA PHE A 123 15.59 10.84 6.37
C PHE A 123 14.84 11.65 5.32
N LEU A 124 15.57 12.15 4.34
CA LEU A 124 14.99 12.71 3.12
C LEU A 124 14.97 11.61 2.06
N VAL A 125 13.79 11.28 1.57
CA VAL A 125 13.57 10.13 0.69
C VAL A 125 12.94 10.59 -0.62
N ASN A 126 13.38 10.02 -1.74
CA ASN A 126 12.72 10.27 -3.02
C ASN A 126 11.32 9.65 -3.02
N ARG A 127 10.32 10.43 -3.41
CA ARG A 127 8.92 10.02 -3.51
C ARG A 127 8.74 8.80 -4.42
N GLU A 128 9.40 8.77 -5.58
CA GLU A 128 9.28 7.65 -6.53
C GLU A 128 9.78 6.34 -5.93
N PHE A 129 10.81 6.39 -5.07
CA PHE A 129 11.23 5.21 -4.34
C PHE A 129 10.09 4.66 -3.45
N LEU A 130 9.46 5.54 -2.66
CA LEU A 130 8.33 5.14 -1.80
C LEU A 130 7.17 4.60 -2.64
N LYS A 131 6.81 5.28 -3.72
CA LYS A 131 5.74 4.87 -4.62
C LYS A 131 5.99 3.49 -5.21
N ASN A 132 7.15 3.29 -5.81
CA ASN A 132 7.52 2.03 -6.44
C ASN A 132 7.67 0.91 -5.41
N GLY A 133 8.33 1.19 -4.28
CA GLY A 133 8.50 0.22 -3.21
C GLY A 133 7.17 -0.24 -2.63
N LEU A 134 6.33 0.70 -2.18
CA LEU A 134 5.02 0.39 -1.61
C LEU A 134 4.14 -0.40 -2.61
N GLY A 135 4.07 0.03 -3.86
CA GLY A 135 3.28 -0.67 -4.89
C GLY A 135 3.77 -2.11 -5.17
N LYS A 136 5.08 -2.38 -5.01
CA LYS A 136 5.66 -3.71 -5.20
C LYS A 136 5.53 -4.63 -3.99
N ILE A 137 5.27 -4.09 -2.78
CA ILE A 137 5.25 -4.91 -1.56
C ILE A 137 3.88 -5.01 -0.88
N SER A 138 2.96 -4.07 -1.08
CA SER A 138 1.73 -3.94 -0.30
C SER A 138 0.82 -5.17 -0.39
N PHE A 139 0.68 -5.78 -1.58
CA PHE A 139 -0.21 -6.92 -1.83
C PHE A 139 0.26 -8.22 -1.16
N SER A 140 1.53 -8.35 -0.81
CA SER A 140 2.09 -9.54 -0.14
C SER A 140 2.16 -9.40 1.39
N ILE A 141 1.76 -8.26 1.97
CA ILE A 141 1.61 -8.13 3.43
C ILE A 141 0.44 -8.98 3.90
N GLY A 142 0.68 -9.81 4.89
CA GLY A 142 -0.34 -10.69 5.48
C GLY A 142 -1.54 -9.92 6.05
N ASP A 143 -2.68 -10.57 6.07
CA ASP A 143 -3.88 -10.03 6.72
C ASP A 143 -3.75 -10.25 8.23
N PRO A 144 -3.78 -9.19 9.07
CA PRO A 144 -3.59 -9.30 10.51
C PRO A 144 -4.65 -10.17 11.21
N GLN A 145 -5.79 -10.43 10.56
CA GLN A 145 -6.84 -11.31 11.08
C GLN A 145 -6.62 -12.79 10.71
N LYS A 146 -5.76 -13.09 9.73
CA LYS A 146 -5.60 -14.43 9.15
C LYS A 146 -4.18 -14.97 9.23
N THR A 147 -3.20 -14.11 9.48
CA THR A 147 -1.78 -14.48 9.53
C THR A 147 -1.19 -14.14 10.89
N ARG A 148 0.02 -14.60 11.14
CA ARG A 148 0.77 -14.21 12.34
C ARG A 148 1.07 -12.72 12.30
N LEU A 149 1.17 -12.09 13.47
CA LEU A 149 1.37 -10.65 13.62
C LEU A 149 2.63 -10.16 12.89
N GLU A 150 3.71 -10.95 12.92
CA GLU A 150 4.97 -10.65 12.23
C GLU A 150 4.84 -10.50 10.70
N PHE A 151 3.78 -11.08 10.10
CA PHE A 151 3.51 -10.95 8.66
C PHE A 151 2.57 -9.80 8.31
N SER A 152 2.01 -9.13 9.31
CA SER A 152 1.04 -8.04 9.10
C SER A 152 1.68 -6.66 8.87
N SER A 153 2.98 -6.63 8.70
CA SER A 153 3.76 -5.42 8.47
C SER A 153 4.75 -5.59 7.31
N CYS A 154 5.16 -4.47 6.73
CA CYS A 154 6.29 -4.39 5.83
C CYS A 154 7.54 -4.02 6.62
N LEU A 155 8.65 -4.73 6.40
CA LEU A 155 9.97 -4.35 6.89
C LEU A 155 10.58 -3.31 5.93
N VAL A 156 11.10 -2.22 6.48
CA VAL A 156 11.94 -1.25 5.77
C VAL A 156 13.30 -1.20 6.44
N GLU A 157 14.36 -1.40 5.68
CA GLU A 157 15.73 -1.40 6.15
C GLU A 157 16.55 -0.37 5.40
N PHE A 158 17.22 0.50 6.15
CA PHE A 158 18.25 1.41 5.66
C PHE A 158 19.60 0.77 5.94
N LYS A 159 20.37 0.47 4.90
CA LYS A 159 21.68 -0.18 5.04
C LYS A 159 22.66 0.35 3.98
N GLY A 160 23.65 1.13 4.42
CA GLY A 160 24.58 1.81 3.51
C GLY A 160 23.83 2.74 2.56
N ASP A 161 24.06 2.56 1.27
CA ASP A 161 23.42 3.36 0.21
C ASP A 161 22.06 2.76 -0.25
N ASN A 162 21.58 1.69 0.39
CA ASN A 162 20.39 0.97 -0.02
C ASN A 162 19.26 1.11 0.98
N ILE A 163 18.04 1.22 0.44
CA ILE A 163 16.81 0.96 1.18
C ILE A 163 16.19 -0.32 0.64
N LYS A 164 15.80 -1.22 1.55
CA LYS A 164 15.07 -2.43 1.23
C LYS A 164 13.66 -2.33 1.79
N MET A 165 12.71 -2.84 1.05
CA MET A 165 11.33 -3.07 1.52
C MET A 165 10.99 -4.53 1.33
N VAL A 166 10.51 -5.19 2.39
CA VAL A 166 10.20 -6.62 2.37
C VAL A 166 8.83 -6.86 3.00
N SER A 167 8.04 -7.68 2.38
CA SER A 167 6.75 -8.11 2.93
C SER A 167 6.47 -9.58 2.62
N THR A 168 5.70 -10.23 3.49
CA THR A 168 5.33 -11.65 3.33
C THR A 168 3.99 -11.94 4.00
N ASP A 169 3.26 -12.95 3.50
CA ASP A 169 2.10 -13.54 4.15
C ASP A 169 2.39 -14.98 4.65
N GLY A 170 3.66 -15.41 4.59
CA GLY A 170 4.13 -16.75 4.94
C GLY A 170 4.13 -17.74 3.75
N ASN A 171 3.45 -17.45 2.64
CA ASN A 171 3.42 -18.29 1.44
C ASN A 171 4.05 -17.61 0.21
N ARG A 172 4.26 -16.31 0.30
CA ARG A 172 4.91 -15.48 -0.73
C ARG A 172 5.69 -14.36 -0.05
N LEU A 173 6.65 -13.80 -0.75
CA LEU A 173 7.48 -12.69 -0.29
C LEU A 173 7.75 -11.75 -1.45
N SER A 174 7.61 -10.46 -1.20
CA SER A 174 8.07 -9.40 -2.08
C SER A 174 9.30 -8.73 -1.47
N PHE A 175 10.35 -8.59 -2.25
CA PHE A 175 11.59 -7.94 -1.89
C PHE A 175 11.92 -6.86 -2.91
N PHE A 176 11.96 -5.62 -2.47
CA PHE A 176 12.34 -4.47 -3.29
C PHE A 176 13.54 -3.77 -2.70
N VAL A 177 14.51 -3.40 -3.54
CA VAL A 177 15.71 -2.66 -3.16
C VAL A 177 15.94 -1.51 -4.11
N SER A 178 16.38 -0.38 -3.57
CA SER A 178 16.79 0.79 -4.38
C SER A 178 17.87 1.56 -3.65
N ASN A 179 18.61 2.34 -4.41
CA ASN A 179 19.67 3.20 -3.85
C ASN A 179 19.03 4.41 -3.16
N PHE A 180 19.61 4.82 -2.05
CA PHE A 180 19.23 5.97 -1.26
C PHE A 180 20.18 7.14 -1.49
N PHE A 181 19.65 8.38 -1.48
CA PHE A 181 20.45 9.57 -1.79
C PHE A 181 21.35 10.07 -0.66
N LYS A 182 21.17 9.60 0.58
CA LYS A 182 21.95 10.07 1.72
C LYS A 182 22.75 8.94 2.34
N LYS A 183 24.06 9.12 2.31
CA LYS A 183 25.02 8.23 2.97
C LYS A 183 24.90 8.42 4.49
N ASP A 184 24.14 7.58 5.15
CA ASP A 184 24.15 7.44 6.60
C ASP A 184 24.75 6.06 6.91
N GLU A 185 25.83 6.01 7.67
CA GLU A 185 26.51 4.76 8.02
C GLU A 185 25.74 3.91 9.05
N SER A 186 24.67 4.44 9.63
CA SER A 186 23.87 3.73 10.61
C SER A 186 22.85 2.81 9.96
N GLU A 187 22.94 1.52 10.22
CA GLU A 187 21.87 0.57 9.90
C GLU A 187 20.62 0.90 10.75
N PHE A 188 19.47 0.97 10.12
CA PHE A 188 18.19 1.24 10.77
C PHE A 188 17.08 0.47 10.09
N SER A 189 16.21 -0.15 10.87
CA SER A 189 15.04 -0.85 10.34
C SER A 189 13.80 -0.58 11.17
N PHE A 190 12.64 -0.63 10.53
CA PHE A 190 11.36 -0.48 11.18
C PHE A 190 10.26 -1.23 10.43
N LEU A 191 9.13 -1.44 11.11
CA LEU A 191 7.97 -2.14 10.56
C LEU A 191 6.84 -1.14 10.29
N ILE A 192 6.31 -1.15 9.07
CA ILE A 192 5.12 -0.38 8.69
C ILE A 192 3.91 -1.34 8.69
N PRO A 193 2.90 -1.11 9.55
CA PRO A 193 1.68 -1.93 9.55
C PRO A 193 0.94 -1.85 8.21
N LYS A 194 0.27 -2.94 7.81
CA LYS A 194 -0.49 -3.02 6.55
C LYS A 194 -1.45 -1.85 6.34
N GLY A 195 -2.18 -1.45 7.40
CA GLY A 195 -3.09 -0.30 7.34
C GLY A 195 -2.38 0.99 6.95
N SER A 196 -1.21 1.22 7.55
CA SER A 196 -0.37 2.41 7.30
C SER A 196 0.22 2.40 5.89
N VAL A 197 0.64 1.22 5.37
CA VAL A 197 1.08 1.07 3.98
C VAL A 197 -0.01 1.54 3.02
N SER A 198 -1.25 1.09 3.21
CA SER A 198 -2.38 1.48 2.34
C SER A 198 -2.66 2.99 2.34
N VAL A 199 -2.45 3.66 3.47
CA VAL A 199 -2.58 5.13 3.58
C VAL A 199 -1.44 5.82 2.86
N LEU A 200 -0.18 5.37 3.12
CA LEU A 200 1.01 5.94 2.49
C LEU A 200 0.99 5.81 0.97
N GLU A 201 0.56 4.68 0.41
CA GLU A 201 0.38 4.53 -1.04
C GLU A 201 -0.48 5.67 -1.62
N ARG A 202 -1.61 5.97 -0.96
CA ARG A 202 -2.48 7.05 -1.42
C ARG A 202 -1.85 8.43 -1.27
N ILE A 203 -1.11 8.66 -0.18
CA ILE A 203 -0.40 9.92 0.05
C ILE A 203 0.65 10.15 -1.03
N VAL A 204 1.51 9.16 -1.28
CA VAL A 204 2.61 9.26 -2.27
C VAL A 204 2.09 9.41 -3.70
N ASP A 205 0.95 8.82 -4.02
CA ASP A 205 0.29 9.01 -5.33
C ASP A 205 -0.15 10.46 -5.58
N LEU A 206 -0.54 11.17 -4.52
CA LEU A 206 -1.00 12.55 -4.59
C LEU A 206 0.09 13.58 -4.30
N GLU A 207 1.27 13.13 -3.88
CA GLU A 207 2.39 14.00 -3.53
C GLU A 207 3.02 14.62 -4.79
N GLU A 208 3.35 15.90 -4.69
CA GLU A 208 3.95 16.65 -5.78
C GLU A 208 5.46 16.90 -5.58
N LYS A 209 5.93 16.87 -4.31
CA LYS A 209 7.36 17.01 -4.02
C LYS A 209 8.13 15.77 -4.45
N GLU A 210 9.28 15.96 -5.04
CA GLU A 210 10.22 14.88 -5.38
C GLU A 210 10.85 14.27 -4.12
N ILE A 211 11.19 15.12 -3.16
CA ILE A 211 11.83 14.72 -1.89
C ILE A 211 10.86 14.98 -0.74
N VAL A 212 10.65 13.95 0.05
CA VAL A 212 9.77 13.96 1.23
C VAL A 212 10.56 13.60 2.48
N LYS A 213 10.06 13.99 3.64
CA LYS A 213 10.72 13.73 4.92
C LYS A 213 10.04 12.60 5.67
N LEU A 214 10.84 11.64 6.14
CA LEU A 214 10.46 10.63 7.09
C LEU A 214 11.17 10.90 8.42
N SER A 215 10.41 10.94 9.51
CA SER A 215 10.97 11.11 10.86
C SER A 215 10.56 9.93 11.74
N PHE A 216 11.43 9.53 12.64
CA PHE A 216 11.29 8.32 13.44
C PHE A 216 11.48 8.62 14.92
N SER A 217 10.63 8.02 15.74
CA SER A 217 10.72 7.94 17.20
C SER A 217 10.71 6.46 17.62
N PRO A 218 10.89 6.11 18.89
CA PRO A 218 10.94 4.70 19.32
C PRO A 218 9.69 3.88 18.98
N ARG A 219 8.53 4.51 18.80
CA ARG A 219 7.25 3.80 18.63
C ARG A 219 6.44 4.24 17.44
N SER A 220 6.84 5.31 16.76
CA SER A 220 6.09 5.89 15.67
C SER A 220 7.02 6.46 14.59
N PHE A 221 6.48 6.59 13.41
CA PHE A 221 7.12 7.32 12.33
C PHE A 221 6.15 8.30 11.70
N SER A 222 6.68 9.33 11.07
CA SER A 222 5.90 10.31 10.33
C SER A 222 6.43 10.50 8.92
N TYR A 223 5.53 10.91 8.06
CA TYR A 223 5.79 11.38 6.71
C TYR A 223 5.35 12.83 6.61
N GLU A 224 6.19 13.68 6.02
CA GLU A 224 5.88 15.09 5.76
C GLU A 224 6.12 15.39 4.28
N GLY A 225 5.03 15.69 3.57
CA GLY A 225 5.00 16.06 2.15
C GLY A 225 4.65 17.52 1.92
N SER A 226 4.09 17.82 0.73
CA SER A 226 3.64 19.17 0.34
C SER A 226 2.42 19.64 1.10
N SER A 227 1.40 18.78 1.18
CA SER A 227 0.10 19.09 1.77
C SER A 227 -0.36 18.07 2.82
N VAL A 228 0.49 17.09 3.16
CA VAL A 228 0.14 16.02 4.09
C VAL A 228 1.21 15.86 5.15
N TYR A 229 0.77 15.84 6.40
CA TYR A 229 1.49 15.24 7.50
C TYR A 229 0.77 13.96 7.92
N PHE A 230 1.49 12.87 7.89
CA PHE A 230 1.02 11.56 8.30
C PHE A 230 1.87 11.06 9.46
N ILE A 231 1.23 10.46 10.45
CA ILE A 231 1.90 9.78 11.55
C ILE A 231 1.30 8.39 11.75
N SER A 232 2.13 7.41 12.03
CA SER A 232 1.70 6.04 12.33
C SER A 232 2.51 5.46 13.48
N ARG A 233 1.88 4.63 14.28
CA ARG A 233 2.59 3.70 15.14
C ARG A 233 3.35 2.69 14.28
N MET A 234 4.53 2.26 14.75
CA MET A 234 5.29 1.19 14.10
C MET A 234 4.67 -0.17 14.37
N GLY A 235 4.88 -1.10 13.45
CA GLY A 235 4.56 -2.51 13.67
C GLY A 235 5.37 -3.09 14.82
N GLN A 236 4.78 -4.05 15.52
CA GLN A 236 5.42 -4.73 16.65
C GLN A 236 5.92 -6.12 16.25
N GLY A 237 6.91 -6.62 16.97
CA GLY A 237 7.50 -7.94 16.76
C GLY A 237 8.74 -7.91 15.88
N ASN A 238 9.26 -9.11 15.60
CA ASN A 238 10.44 -9.30 14.77
C ASN A 238 10.01 -9.81 13.39
N PHE A 239 10.41 -9.12 12.34
CA PHE A 239 10.20 -9.63 10.98
C PHE A 239 11.02 -10.91 10.79
N PRO A 240 10.46 -11.95 10.12
CA PRO A 240 11.16 -13.21 9.92
C PRO A 240 12.45 -13.02 9.09
N ASN A 241 13.41 -13.91 9.29
CA ASN A 241 14.64 -13.90 8.51
C ASN A 241 14.34 -14.26 7.05
N TYR A 242 14.06 -13.26 6.25
CA TYR A 242 13.68 -13.39 4.84
C TYR A 242 14.87 -13.79 3.94
N GLU A 243 16.10 -13.53 4.37
CA GLU A 243 17.30 -13.84 3.57
C GLU A 243 17.45 -15.34 3.31
N MET A 244 16.84 -16.18 4.16
CA MET A 244 16.85 -17.63 3.99
C MET A 244 16.07 -18.13 2.77
N VAL A 245 15.09 -17.35 2.27
CA VAL A 245 14.25 -17.72 1.14
C VAL A 245 14.65 -17.01 -0.16
N LEU A 246 15.59 -16.07 -0.10
CA LEU A 246 16.16 -15.45 -1.30
C LEU A 246 16.92 -16.51 -2.12
N PRO A 247 16.88 -16.44 -3.46
CA PRO A 247 17.59 -17.40 -4.31
C PRO A 247 19.10 -17.30 -4.07
N ARG A 248 19.75 -18.43 -3.79
CA ARG A 248 21.20 -18.51 -3.55
C ARG A 248 22.01 -18.55 -4.85
N SER A 249 21.39 -18.99 -5.93
CA SER A 249 21.95 -18.98 -7.29
C SER A 249 20.83 -18.80 -8.30
N GLU A 250 21.20 -18.48 -9.54
CA GLU A 250 20.27 -18.39 -10.67
C GLU A 250 20.60 -19.45 -11.74
N ASP A 251 21.12 -20.61 -11.30
CA ASP A 251 21.64 -21.64 -12.19
C ASP A 251 20.52 -22.34 -13.00
N LYS A 252 19.29 -22.34 -12.50
CA LYS A 252 18.14 -22.97 -13.16
C LYS A 252 17.02 -21.96 -13.32
N TYR A 253 16.77 -21.55 -14.54
CA TYR A 253 15.79 -20.51 -14.84
C TYR A 253 15.17 -20.66 -16.23
N ILE A 254 14.05 -19.98 -16.43
CA ILE A 254 13.46 -19.68 -17.74
C ILE A 254 13.11 -18.20 -17.81
N ILE A 255 13.10 -17.64 -19.03
CA ILE A 255 12.59 -16.30 -19.32
C ILE A 255 11.40 -16.44 -20.26
N VAL A 256 10.30 -15.80 -19.90
CA VAL A 256 9.05 -15.79 -20.68
C VAL A 256 8.52 -14.36 -20.87
N ASN A 257 7.65 -14.17 -21.86
CA ASN A 257 6.95 -12.90 -22.01
C ASN A 257 5.94 -12.71 -20.88
N LYS A 258 5.99 -11.55 -20.21
CA LYS A 258 5.11 -11.21 -19.09
C LYS A 258 3.64 -11.23 -19.46
N ARG A 259 3.30 -10.64 -20.62
CA ARG A 259 1.91 -10.51 -21.07
C ARG A 259 1.33 -11.89 -21.36
N ASP A 260 2.05 -12.73 -22.08
CA ASP A 260 1.61 -14.09 -22.41
C ASP A 260 1.38 -14.90 -21.13
N LEU A 261 2.29 -14.78 -20.15
CA LEU A 261 2.15 -15.46 -18.86
C LEU A 261 0.92 -14.98 -18.09
N ILE A 262 0.70 -13.65 -17.99
CA ILE A 262 -0.47 -13.08 -17.30
C ILE A 262 -1.76 -13.50 -17.99
N ASP A 263 -1.85 -13.38 -19.31
CA ASP A 263 -3.07 -13.67 -20.07
C ASP A 263 -3.45 -15.16 -19.96
N SER A 264 -2.46 -16.06 -20.03
CA SER A 264 -2.67 -17.51 -19.85
C SER A 264 -3.13 -17.84 -18.43
N LEU A 265 -2.47 -17.29 -17.42
CA LEU A 265 -2.86 -17.48 -16.01
C LEU A 265 -4.25 -16.92 -15.72
N GLN A 266 -4.64 -15.78 -16.31
CA GLN A 266 -5.98 -15.21 -16.16
C GLN A 266 -7.06 -16.10 -16.77
N ARG A 267 -6.84 -16.71 -17.95
CA ARG A 267 -7.76 -17.69 -18.52
C ARG A 267 -7.90 -18.91 -17.63
N LEU A 268 -6.78 -19.47 -17.15
CA LEU A 268 -6.80 -20.60 -16.22
C LEU A 268 -7.44 -20.26 -14.87
N LEU A 269 -7.38 -18.99 -14.42
CA LEU A 269 -8.01 -18.56 -13.17
C LEU A 269 -9.53 -18.71 -13.24
N LEU A 270 -10.15 -18.58 -14.43
CA LEU A 270 -11.60 -18.79 -14.59
C LEU A 270 -12.01 -20.22 -14.25
N ILE A 271 -11.09 -21.19 -14.42
CA ILE A 271 -11.31 -22.60 -14.11
C ILE A 271 -10.89 -22.88 -12.65
N THR A 272 -9.72 -22.43 -12.24
CA THR A 272 -9.11 -22.84 -10.97
C THR A 272 -9.68 -22.15 -9.73
N ARG A 273 -10.34 -20.99 -9.88
CA ARG A 273 -10.84 -20.19 -8.74
C ARG A 273 -11.93 -20.88 -7.92
N GLU A 274 -12.76 -21.71 -8.56
CA GLU A 274 -13.84 -22.48 -7.90
C GLU A 274 -13.32 -23.81 -7.31
N GLY A 275 -12.01 -24.08 -7.45
CA GLY A 275 -11.36 -25.29 -6.97
C GLY A 275 -10.18 -24.98 -6.03
N SER A 276 -9.09 -25.70 -6.20
CA SER A 276 -7.89 -25.57 -5.37
C SER A 276 -7.11 -24.26 -5.56
N GLY A 277 -7.40 -23.49 -6.60
CA GLY A 277 -6.61 -22.31 -7.00
C GLY A 277 -5.22 -22.64 -7.57
N LYS A 278 -4.88 -23.95 -7.66
CA LYS A 278 -3.57 -24.41 -8.12
C LYS A 278 -3.45 -24.35 -9.64
N VAL A 279 -2.27 -23.98 -10.11
CA VAL A 279 -1.85 -24.12 -11.51
C VAL A 279 -0.53 -24.88 -11.55
N GLN A 280 -0.43 -25.87 -12.45
CA GLN A 280 0.80 -26.63 -12.71
C GLN A 280 1.62 -25.89 -13.76
N PHE A 281 2.88 -25.61 -13.44
CA PHE A 281 3.92 -25.15 -14.36
C PHE A 281 4.76 -26.36 -14.76
N GLU A 282 4.60 -26.83 -15.99
CA GLU A 282 5.40 -27.92 -16.55
C GLU A 282 6.42 -27.32 -17.54
N ILE A 283 7.70 -27.35 -17.17
CA ILE A 283 8.78 -26.72 -17.90
C ILE A 283 9.42 -27.76 -18.79
N LYS A 284 9.32 -27.58 -20.11
CA LYS A 284 9.89 -28.44 -21.16
C LYS A 284 10.58 -27.55 -22.21
N ASN A 285 10.39 -27.87 -23.49
CA ASN A 285 10.79 -26.96 -24.59
C ASN A 285 9.94 -25.68 -24.61
N LYS A 286 8.74 -25.73 -24.04
CA LYS A 286 7.84 -24.61 -23.74
C LYS A 286 7.44 -24.69 -22.28
N LEU A 287 6.92 -23.59 -21.76
CA LEU A 287 6.22 -23.57 -20.49
C LEU A 287 4.77 -23.98 -20.71
N ILE A 288 4.36 -25.12 -20.16
CA ILE A 288 2.99 -25.62 -20.23
C ILE A 288 2.32 -25.35 -18.88
N LEU A 289 1.22 -24.57 -18.91
CA LEU A 289 0.41 -24.28 -17.74
C LEU A 289 -0.85 -25.13 -17.78
N LYS A 290 -1.17 -25.82 -16.68
CA LYS A 290 -2.38 -26.64 -16.55
C LYS A 290 -3.16 -26.26 -15.30
N GLY A 291 -4.45 -26.08 -15.45
CA GLY A 291 -5.38 -25.83 -14.35
C GLY A 291 -6.63 -26.69 -14.47
N SER A 292 -7.14 -27.17 -13.36
CA SER A 292 -8.34 -27.99 -13.35
C SER A 292 -9.23 -27.69 -12.12
N SER A 293 -10.51 -27.94 -12.31
CA SER A 293 -11.53 -27.94 -11.25
C SER A 293 -12.50 -29.07 -11.52
N ILE A 294 -12.92 -29.76 -10.49
CA ILE A 294 -13.88 -30.90 -10.61
C ILE A 294 -15.20 -30.43 -11.21
N ASP A 295 -15.66 -29.24 -10.83
CA ASP A 295 -16.98 -28.74 -11.20
C ASP A 295 -17.00 -27.99 -12.54
N ILE A 296 -15.84 -27.46 -13.00
CA ILE A 296 -15.78 -26.59 -14.19
C ILE A 296 -15.10 -27.29 -15.36
N GLY A 297 -14.02 -28.07 -15.10
CA GLY A 297 -13.23 -28.73 -16.14
C GLY A 297 -11.74 -28.43 -16.06
N GLU A 298 -11.06 -28.49 -17.19
CA GLU A 298 -9.61 -28.32 -17.28
C GLU A 298 -9.22 -27.36 -18.41
N GLY A 299 -8.03 -26.76 -18.29
CA GLY A 299 -7.42 -25.92 -19.30
C GLY A 299 -5.93 -26.13 -19.39
N VAL A 300 -5.41 -26.02 -20.60
CA VAL A 300 -3.97 -26.11 -20.90
C VAL A 300 -3.58 -24.92 -21.76
N GLU A 301 -2.48 -24.28 -21.40
CA GLU A 301 -1.88 -23.14 -22.10
C GLU A 301 -0.41 -23.43 -22.37
N GLU A 302 0.09 -23.00 -23.51
CA GLU A 302 1.50 -23.12 -23.87
C GLU A 302 2.10 -21.75 -24.09
N ILE A 303 3.26 -21.49 -23.50
CA ILE A 303 4.01 -20.23 -23.59
C ILE A 303 5.43 -20.54 -24.10
N GLU A 304 5.90 -19.77 -25.05
CA GLU A 304 7.28 -19.88 -25.54
C GLU A 304 8.28 -19.47 -24.46
N ILE A 305 9.29 -20.30 -24.25
CA ILE A 305 10.46 -19.97 -23.44
C ILE A 305 11.43 -19.21 -24.32
N LEU A 306 11.66 -17.94 -24.00
CA LEU A 306 12.54 -17.06 -24.78
C LEU A 306 14.02 -17.40 -24.55
N GLU A 307 14.36 -17.76 -23.31
CA GLU A 307 15.70 -18.11 -22.86
C GLU A 307 15.60 -18.98 -21.60
N GLY A 308 16.60 -19.80 -21.34
CA GLY A 308 16.73 -20.55 -20.09
C GLY A 308 17.35 -21.93 -20.28
N ASN A 309 17.67 -22.53 -19.15
CA ASN A 309 18.32 -23.84 -19.06
C ASN A 309 17.51 -24.83 -18.17
N GLY A 310 16.41 -24.37 -17.55
CA GLY A 310 15.54 -25.21 -16.74
C GLY A 310 14.69 -26.12 -17.64
N LYS A 311 14.67 -27.43 -17.35
CA LYS A 311 13.87 -28.43 -18.08
C LYS A 311 13.38 -29.51 -17.12
N ASP A 312 12.31 -30.19 -17.54
CA ASP A 312 11.76 -31.40 -16.93
C ASP A 312 11.31 -31.20 -15.44
N GLU A 313 10.79 -30.01 -15.14
CA GLU A 313 10.22 -29.72 -13.83
C GLU A 313 8.71 -29.56 -13.89
N LYS A 314 8.05 -29.95 -12.79
CA LYS A 314 6.62 -29.74 -12.57
C LYS A 314 6.43 -29.06 -11.21
N ILE A 315 5.92 -27.84 -11.22
CA ILE A 315 5.76 -27.01 -10.03
C ILE A 315 4.31 -26.58 -9.91
N TYR A 316 3.72 -26.67 -8.73
CA TYR A 316 2.34 -26.25 -8.48
C TYR A 316 2.31 -24.96 -7.69
N LEU A 317 1.74 -23.89 -8.26
CA LEU A 317 1.67 -22.58 -7.67
C LEU A 317 0.22 -22.09 -7.49
N ASP A 318 0.01 -21.18 -6.57
CA ASP A 318 -1.26 -20.45 -6.43
C ASP A 318 -1.42 -19.48 -7.59
N ASN A 319 -2.39 -19.75 -8.47
CA ASN A 319 -2.61 -19.00 -9.70
C ASN A 319 -2.83 -17.50 -9.43
N LYS A 320 -3.68 -17.19 -8.45
CA LYS A 320 -4.01 -15.81 -8.11
C LYS A 320 -2.77 -15.07 -7.56
N LYS A 321 -2.00 -15.69 -6.66
CA LYS A 321 -0.80 -15.08 -6.09
C LYS A 321 0.28 -14.85 -7.15
N VAL A 322 0.46 -15.76 -8.10
CA VAL A 322 1.39 -15.55 -9.22
C VAL A 322 0.99 -14.34 -10.05
N ILE A 323 -0.30 -14.22 -10.42
CA ILE A 323 -0.81 -13.07 -11.18
C ILE A 323 -0.58 -11.76 -10.40
N GLU A 324 -0.89 -11.74 -9.10
CA GLU A 324 -0.74 -10.55 -8.26
C GLU A 324 0.72 -10.05 -8.25
N GLY A 325 1.69 -10.94 -8.09
CA GLY A 325 3.11 -10.58 -8.07
C GLY A 325 3.63 -10.14 -9.44
N ILE A 326 3.32 -10.88 -10.51
CA ILE A 326 3.81 -10.55 -11.85
C ILE A 326 3.23 -9.23 -12.36
N LYS A 327 2.01 -8.88 -11.99
CA LYS A 327 1.39 -7.59 -12.37
C LYS A 327 2.14 -6.37 -11.85
N THR A 328 2.86 -6.48 -10.72
CA THR A 328 3.65 -5.36 -10.15
C THR A 328 5.02 -5.18 -10.81
N MET A 329 5.44 -6.11 -11.66
CA MET A 329 6.71 -6.05 -12.37
C MET A 329 6.63 -5.07 -13.55
N GLU A 330 7.76 -4.46 -13.90
CA GLU A 330 7.83 -3.44 -14.95
C GLU A 330 8.32 -4.00 -16.28
N GLU A 331 9.27 -4.97 -16.22
CA GLU A 331 9.87 -5.54 -17.42
C GLU A 331 8.88 -6.39 -18.23
N GLU A 332 9.03 -6.37 -19.56
CA GLU A 332 8.22 -7.19 -20.48
C GLU A 332 8.61 -8.67 -20.45
N LYS A 333 9.84 -8.97 -20.01
CA LYS A 333 10.39 -10.32 -19.91
C LYS A 333 10.60 -10.66 -18.44
N ILE A 334 10.01 -11.75 -18.00
CA ILE A 334 10.09 -12.20 -16.60
C ILE A 334 11.03 -13.40 -16.52
N LYS A 335 12.03 -13.29 -15.65
CA LYS A 335 12.91 -14.41 -15.29
C LYS A 335 12.29 -15.18 -14.11
N MET A 336 11.98 -16.46 -14.34
CA MET A 336 11.50 -17.40 -13.33
C MET A 336 12.68 -18.31 -12.93
N ILE A 337 13.11 -18.24 -11.68
CA ILE A 337 14.18 -19.03 -11.07
C ILE A 337 13.56 -20.10 -10.19
N PHE A 338 14.01 -21.33 -10.29
CA PHE A 338 13.51 -22.48 -9.54
C PHE A 338 14.62 -23.51 -9.36
N PHE A 339 14.46 -24.43 -8.42
CA PHE A 339 15.43 -25.50 -8.16
C PHE A 339 14.80 -26.87 -8.35
N ASP A 340 13.69 -27.12 -7.68
CA ASP A 340 12.91 -28.34 -7.72
C ASP A 340 11.42 -28.03 -7.50
N SER A 341 10.58 -29.06 -7.37
CA SER A 341 9.14 -28.92 -7.19
C SER A 341 8.68 -28.42 -5.82
N GLU A 342 9.55 -28.40 -4.81
CA GLU A 342 9.23 -28.05 -3.42
C GLU A 342 9.94 -26.78 -2.94
N SER A 343 10.97 -26.35 -3.65
CA SER A 343 11.73 -25.13 -3.36
C SER A 343 10.97 -23.87 -3.78
N PRO A 344 11.19 -22.74 -3.10
CA PRO A 344 10.58 -21.45 -3.49
C PRO A 344 10.90 -21.10 -4.94
N VAL A 345 9.89 -20.61 -5.64
CA VAL A 345 10.03 -20.08 -7.01
C VAL A 345 10.17 -18.56 -6.93
N THR A 346 11.16 -18.02 -7.60
CA THR A 346 11.42 -16.58 -7.66
C THR A 346 11.12 -16.03 -9.05
N PHE A 347 10.29 -15.03 -9.12
CA PHE A 347 10.10 -14.18 -10.29
C PHE A 347 10.94 -12.91 -10.09
N LYS A 348 11.81 -12.59 -11.05
CA LYS A 348 12.74 -11.46 -10.97
C LYS A 348 12.41 -10.40 -12.01
N ASP A 349 12.40 -9.13 -11.58
CA ASP A 349 12.17 -7.93 -12.37
C ASP A 349 13.41 -7.03 -12.25
N GLY A 350 14.33 -7.15 -13.20
CA GLY A 350 15.65 -6.53 -13.12
C GLY A 350 16.42 -6.95 -11.87
N ASP A 351 17.21 -6.02 -11.34
CA ASP A 351 18.01 -6.27 -10.12
C ASP A 351 17.38 -5.71 -8.85
N LYS A 352 16.23 -5.04 -8.99
CA LYS A 352 15.61 -4.29 -7.89
C LYS A 352 14.43 -4.98 -7.23
N TYR A 353 13.81 -5.96 -7.90
CA TYR A 353 12.60 -6.58 -7.37
C TYR A 353 12.59 -8.09 -7.55
N LEU A 354 12.34 -8.79 -6.44
CA LEU A 354 12.12 -10.23 -6.40
C LEU A 354 10.74 -10.52 -5.81
N TYR A 355 9.99 -11.35 -6.49
CA TYR A 355 8.76 -11.92 -5.98
C TYR A 355 8.92 -13.43 -5.83
N ILE A 356 8.80 -13.92 -4.60
CA ILE A 356 9.04 -15.31 -4.24
C ILE A 356 7.72 -15.93 -3.80
N ILE A 357 7.44 -17.13 -4.28
CA ILE A 357 6.24 -17.88 -3.94
C ILE A 357 6.57 -19.33 -3.57
N MET A 358 5.97 -19.80 -2.48
CA MET A 358 6.09 -21.19 -2.07
C MET A 358 5.20 -22.08 -2.95
N PRO A 359 5.73 -23.18 -3.50
CA PRO A 359 4.92 -24.15 -4.23
C PRO A 359 4.01 -24.93 -3.29
N TYR A 360 2.93 -25.46 -3.83
CA TYR A 360 2.18 -26.50 -3.16
C TYR A 360 2.98 -27.81 -3.20
N ARG A 361 2.95 -28.57 -2.11
CA ARG A 361 3.55 -29.88 -2.11
C ARG A 361 2.86 -30.77 -3.16
N SER A 362 3.65 -31.50 -3.93
CA SER A 362 3.15 -32.58 -4.79
C SER A 362 2.62 -33.69 -3.88
N GLU A 363 1.35 -34.06 -4.04
CA GLU A 363 0.78 -35.27 -3.44
C GLU A 363 1.34 -36.50 -4.14
#